data_d9b6f6c6cb36ff26299309a75c35e14a
#
_entry.id   d9b6f6c6cb36ff26299309a75c35e14a
#
_cell.length_a   1.000
_cell.length_b   1.000
_cell.length_c   1.000
_cell.angle_alpha   90.00
_cell.angle_beta   90.00
_cell.angle_gamma   90.00
#
_symmetry.space_group_name_H-M   'P 1'
#
loop_
_entity.id
_entity.type
_entity.pdbx_description
1 polymer ?
#
loop_
_entity_poly.entity_id
_entity_poly.type
_entity_poly.pdbx_seq_one_letter_code
_entity_poly.pdbx_strand_id
1 'polypeptide(L)'
;MKILAVPFVALSMLGLATSAHAQAAKLFISSDMERGNQAGAPPACVLNNVFLHLEKVVWRTRVLDANGKPLGKDDLKSVVITLQDGKTINAAFGGHPPRAPTDNLWAAAWIIPADYPTGTFNYKVIATDKEGNTATWEPFKVATSQLRIDQGAIELKK
;
A
#
# COMPACT_ATOMS: atom_id res chain seq x y z
N MET A 1 -61.14 -55.72 20.49
CA MET A 1 -60.77 -54.64 19.55
C MET A 1 -59.36 -54.15 19.91
N LYS A 2 -58.33 -54.58 19.20
CA LYS A 2 -56.93 -54.24 19.47
C LYS A 2 -56.49 -53.08 18.53
N ILE A 3 -56.19 -51.95 19.16
CA ILE A 3 -55.67 -50.76 18.41
C ILE A 3 -54.14 -50.90 18.30
N LEU A 4 -53.64 -51.04 17.07
CA LEU A 4 -52.21 -50.99 16.79
C LEU A 4 -51.78 -49.52 16.76
N ALA A 5 -50.83 -49.14 17.61
CA ALA A 5 -50.17 -47.86 17.52
C ALA A 5 -48.95 -47.96 16.57
N VAL A 6 -48.92 -47.11 15.56
CA VAL A 6 -47.80 -46.97 14.59
C VAL A 6 -46.85 -45.87 15.13
N PRO A 7 -45.55 -46.13 15.28
CA PRO A 7 -44.62 -45.07 15.69
C PRO A 7 -44.26 -44.20 14.46
N PHE A 8 -44.42 -42.89 14.62
CA PHE A 8 -43.99 -41.86 13.67
C PHE A 8 -42.47 -41.59 13.87
N VAL A 9 -41.68 -42.03 12.91
CA VAL A 9 -40.23 -41.74 12.92
C VAL A 9 -40.04 -40.38 12.27
N ALA A 10 -39.70 -39.36 13.06
CA ALA A 10 -39.33 -38.05 12.59
C ALA A 10 -37.86 -38.06 12.13
N LEU A 11 -37.63 -38.00 10.80
CA LEU A 11 -36.34 -37.92 10.18
C LEU A 11 -35.90 -36.45 10.20
N SER A 12 -35.05 -36.09 11.18
CA SER A 12 -34.40 -34.77 11.28
C SER A 12 -33.26 -34.67 10.26
N MET A 13 -33.48 -33.92 9.16
CA MET A 13 -32.43 -33.53 8.25
C MET A 13 -31.53 -32.45 8.91
N LEU A 14 -30.35 -32.84 9.38
CA LEU A 14 -29.28 -31.91 9.72
C LEU A 14 -28.76 -31.30 8.42
N GLY A 15 -29.13 -30.05 8.14
CA GLY A 15 -28.53 -29.26 7.06
C GLY A 15 -27.10 -28.92 7.44
N LEU A 16 -26.14 -29.53 6.74
CA LEU A 16 -24.72 -29.12 6.79
C LEU A 16 -24.60 -27.76 6.09
N ALA A 17 -24.59 -26.69 6.88
CA ALA A 17 -24.19 -25.37 6.39
C ALA A 17 -22.71 -25.41 6.04
N THR A 18 -22.37 -25.60 4.76
CA THR A 18 -21.02 -25.39 4.25
C THR A 18 -20.72 -23.90 4.32
N SER A 19 -19.96 -23.49 5.31
CA SER A 19 -19.37 -22.16 5.33
C SER A 19 -18.43 -22.03 4.14
N ALA A 20 -18.88 -21.35 3.07
CA ALA A 20 -18.01 -20.93 1.98
C ALA A 20 -17.03 -19.93 2.59
N HIS A 21 -15.81 -20.36 2.88
CA HIS A 21 -14.71 -19.47 3.20
C HIS A 21 -14.44 -18.70 1.91
N ALA A 22 -14.90 -17.45 1.85
CA ALA A 22 -14.46 -16.52 0.82
C ALA A 22 -12.93 -16.43 0.92
N GLN A 23 -12.24 -16.96 -0.09
CA GLN A 23 -10.80 -16.87 -0.16
C GLN A 23 -10.47 -15.38 -0.29
N ALA A 24 -9.79 -14.83 0.72
CA ALA A 24 -9.41 -13.42 0.72
C ALA A 24 -8.74 -13.07 -0.63
N ALA A 25 -9.20 -12.00 -1.27
CA ALA A 25 -8.65 -11.56 -2.55
C ALA A 25 -7.14 -11.38 -2.42
N LYS A 26 -6.36 -12.10 -3.24
CA LYS A 26 -4.91 -11.93 -3.25
C LYS A 26 -4.59 -10.61 -3.91
N LEU A 27 -4.03 -9.69 -3.14
CA LEU A 27 -3.53 -8.41 -3.63
C LEU A 27 -2.02 -8.52 -3.84
N PHE A 28 -1.55 -8.12 -5.01
CA PHE A 28 -0.13 -8.02 -5.34
C PHE A 28 0.26 -6.55 -5.37
N ILE A 29 1.30 -6.18 -4.63
CA ILE A 29 1.77 -4.81 -4.51
C ILE A 29 3.17 -4.71 -5.09
N SER A 30 3.41 -3.69 -5.90
CA SER A 30 4.75 -3.23 -6.28
C SER A 30 4.85 -1.74 -6.01
N SER A 31 5.99 -1.30 -5.46
CA SER A 31 6.20 0.10 -5.12
C SER A 31 7.65 0.49 -5.35
N ASP A 32 7.84 1.72 -5.78
CA ASP A 32 9.14 2.37 -5.89
C ASP A 32 9.10 3.76 -5.26
N MET A 33 10.27 4.38 -5.14
CA MET A 33 10.41 5.76 -4.67
C MET A 33 11.04 6.62 -5.76
N GLU A 34 10.58 7.86 -5.83
CA GLU A 34 11.17 8.88 -6.68
C GLU A 34 11.35 10.19 -5.92
N ARG A 35 12.27 11.02 -6.39
CA ARG A 35 12.37 12.40 -5.92
C ARG A 35 11.25 13.21 -6.54
N GLY A 36 10.35 13.72 -5.71
CA GLY A 36 9.27 14.59 -6.15
C GLY A 36 9.77 15.99 -6.56
N ASN A 37 8.96 16.68 -7.35
CA ASN A 37 9.24 18.05 -7.74
C ASN A 37 9.41 18.95 -6.51
N GLN A 38 10.46 19.77 -6.54
CA GLN A 38 10.71 20.81 -5.56
C GLN A 38 10.50 22.18 -6.21
N ALA A 39 10.10 23.17 -5.42
CA ALA A 39 10.02 24.54 -5.90
C ALA A 39 11.39 25.04 -6.35
N GLY A 40 11.46 25.56 -7.58
CA GLY A 40 12.70 26.09 -8.15
C GLY A 40 13.63 25.05 -8.82
N ALA A 41 13.31 23.76 -8.78
CA ALA A 41 14.05 22.72 -9.50
C ALA A 41 13.28 22.23 -10.73
N PRO A 42 13.96 21.79 -11.80
CA PRO A 42 13.30 21.12 -12.92
C PRO A 42 12.52 19.92 -12.43
N PRO A 43 11.35 19.61 -13.01
CA PRO A 43 10.62 18.42 -12.68
C PRO A 43 11.46 17.18 -13.03
N ALA A 44 11.88 16.43 -12.04
CA ALA A 44 12.64 15.21 -12.19
C ALA A 44 11.94 14.10 -11.44
N CYS A 45 11.18 13.27 -12.16
CA CYS A 45 10.69 11.99 -11.65
C CYS A 45 11.80 10.95 -11.87
N VAL A 46 12.82 10.97 -11.03
CA VAL A 46 13.94 10.03 -11.08
C VAL A 46 13.81 9.07 -9.92
N LEU A 47 13.88 7.78 -10.22
CA LEU A 47 13.95 6.74 -9.19
C LEU A 47 15.12 7.06 -8.26
N ASN A 48 14.81 7.14 -6.99
CA ASN A 48 15.78 7.48 -5.96
C ASN A 48 15.39 6.84 -4.63
N ASN A 49 16.38 6.41 -3.88
CA ASN A 49 16.19 5.94 -2.52
C ASN A 49 17.00 6.75 -1.49
N VAL A 50 17.80 7.71 -1.96
CA VAL A 50 18.61 8.60 -1.12
C VAL A 50 18.05 10.01 -1.21
N PHE A 51 17.70 10.58 -0.09
CA PHE A 51 17.07 11.89 0.02
C PHE A 51 17.78 12.73 1.07
N LEU A 52 17.68 14.04 0.93
CA LEU A 52 18.11 15.01 1.93
C LEU A 52 16.91 15.51 2.73
N HIS A 53 17.17 16.14 3.88
CA HIS A 53 16.14 16.88 4.60
C HIS A 53 15.47 17.91 3.68
N LEU A 54 14.19 18.14 3.87
CA LEU A 54 13.33 19.03 3.10
C LEU A 54 13.05 18.55 1.66
N GLU A 55 13.68 17.48 1.20
CA GLU A 55 13.30 16.87 -0.07
C GLU A 55 11.95 16.14 0.03
N LYS A 56 11.31 16.04 -1.12
CA LYS A 56 10.03 15.34 -1.26
C LYS A 56 10.28 13.91 -1.77
N VAL A 57 9.95 12.94 -0.93
CA VAL A 57 9.81 11.53 -1.34
C VAL A 57 8.44 11.32 -1.95
N VAL A 58 8.36 10.63 -3.06
CA VAL A 58 7.09 10.16 -3.63
C VAL A 58 7.18 8.66 -3.81
N TRP A 59 6.28 7.93 -3.16
CA TRP A 59 6.07 6.51 -3.41
C TRP A 59 5.05 6.35 -4.52
N ARG A 60 5.40 5.54 -5.53
CA ARG A 60 4.49 5.13 -6.59
C ARG A 60 4.17 3.66 -6.39
N THR A 61 2.91 3.35 -6.24
CA THR A 61 2.46 2.00 -5.90
C THR A 61 1.43 1.52 -6.90
N ARG A 62 1.63 0.31 -7.40
CA ARG A 62 0.65 -0.42 -8.18
C ARG A 62 0.14 -1.59 -7.35
N VAL A 63 -1.17 -1.74 -7.32
CA VAL A 63 -1.84 -2.88 -6.67
C VAL A 63 -2.60 -3.64 -7.74
N LEU A 64 -2.41 -4.95 -7.80
CA LEU A 64 -3.05 -5.83 -8.77
C LEU A 64 -3.88 -6.88 -8.03
N ASP A 65 -4.93 -7.36 -8.66
CA ASP A 65 -5.65 -8.56 -8.23
C ASP A 65 -4.91 -9.85 -8.63
N ALA A 66 -5.50 -11.00 -8.32
CA ALA A 66 -4.95 -12.31 -8.65
C ALA A 66 -4.82 -12.59 -10.16
N ASN A 67 -5.52 -11.83 -11.00
CA ASN A 67 -5.49 -11.95 -12.45
C ASN A 67 -4.54 -10.92 -13.10
N GLY A 68 -3.87 -10.09 -12.29
CA GLY A 68 -2.99 -9.04 -12.78
C GLY A 68 -3.72 -7.75 -13.19
N LYS A 69 -5.02 -7.61 -12.90
CA LYS A 69 -5.77 -6.37 -13.17
C LYS A 69 -5.36 -5.29 -12.18
N PRO A 70 -4.99 -4.07 -12.64
CA PRO A 70 -4.74 -2.94 -11.76
C PRO A 70 -6.00 -2.53 -10.97
N LEU A 71 -5.83 -2.30 -9.67
CA LEU A 71 -6.89 -1.91 -8.75
C LEU A 71 -6.79 -0.43 -8.41
N GLY A 72 -7.91 0.29 -8.63
CA GLY A 72 -8.04 1.72 -8.41
C GLY A 72 -8.86 2.08 -7.17
N LYS A 73 -9.27 3.35 -7.12
CA LYS A 73 -10.08 3.92 -6.02
C LYS A 73 -11.44 3.22 -5.81
N ASP A 74 -11.98 2.61 -6.86
CA ASP A 74 -13.27 1.94 -6.79
C ASP A 74 -13.13 0.48 -6.31
N ASP A 75 -11.91 -0.07 -6.33
CA ASP A 75 -11.60 -1.44 -5.91
C ASP A 75 -11.01 -1.49 -4.48
N LEU A 76 -10.22 -0.48 -4.11
CA LEU A 76 -9.53 -0.43 -2.81
C LEU A 76 -10.14 0.63 -1.88
N LYS A 77 -10.11 0.33 -0.58
CA LYS A 77 -10.44 1.26 0.49
C LYS A 77 -9.29 2.23 0.75
N SER A 78 -8.05 1.73 0.75
CA SER A 78 -6.86 2.54 1.02
C SER A 78 -5.58 1.87 0.54
N VAL A 79 -4.58 2.71 0.24
CA VAL A 79 -3.17 2.33 0.15
C VAL A 79 -2.39 3.29 1.04
N VAL A 80 -1.58 2.75 1.96
CA VAL A 80 -0.90 3.52 3.01
C VAL A 80 0.57 3.12 3.07
N ILE A 81 1.45 4.10 3.08
CA ILE A 81 2.86 3.92 3.40
C ILE A 81 3.02 4.06 4.91
N THR A 82 3.68 3.11 5.55
CA THR A 82 4.01 3.18 6.98
C THR A 82 5.52 3.17 7.13
N LEU A 83 6.07 4.23 7.71
CA LEU A 83 7.49 4.35 7.99
C LEU A 83 7.87 3.55 9.24
N GLN A 84 9.18 3.37 9.47
CA GLN A 84 9.72 2.59 10.59
C GLN A 84 9.34 3.18 11.97
N ASP A 85 9.17 4.48 12.06
CA ASP A 85 8.74 5.20 13.27
C ASP A 85 7.22 5.13 13.53
N GLY A 86 6.47 4.42 12.66
CA GLY A 86 5.03 4.30 12.75
C GLY A 86 4.25 5.41 12.03
N LYS A 87 4.92 6.42 11.48
CA LYS A 87 4.26 7.47 10.68
C LYS A 87 3.59 6.86 9.46
N THR A 88 2.37 7.29 9.18
CA THR A 88 1.58 6.84 8.03
C THR A 88 1.37 7.97 7.03
N ILE A 89 1.45 7.63 5.73
CA ILE A 89 1.21 8.55 4.62
C ILE A 89 0.20 7.87 3.69
N ASN A 90 -0.97 8.49 3.50
CA ASN A 90 -2.00 7.97 2.62
C ASN A 90 -1.63 8.23 1.16
N ALA A 91 -1.79 7.22 0.32
CA ALA A 91 -1.65 7.36 -1.13
C ALA A 91 -2.99 7.76 -1.75
N ALA A 92 -2.93 8.61 -2.78
CA ALA A 92 -4.05 8.95 -3.64
C ALA A 92 -3.93 8.21 -4.98
N PHE A 93 -5.05 7.73 -5.51
CA PHE A 93 -5.09 7.13 -6.85
C PHE A 93 -5.28 8.20 -7.90
N GLY A 94 -4.49 8.16 -8.96
CA GLY A 94 -4.60 9.11 -10.05
C GLY A 94 -3.63 8.88 -11.18
N GLY A 95 -3.78 9.70 -12.23
CA GLY A 95 -2.90 9.70 -13.38
C GLY A 95 -1.49 10.18 -13.03
N HIS A 96 -0.49 9.51 -13.56
CA HIS A 96 0.92 9.86 -13.37
C HIS A 96 1.66 9.88 -14.72
N PRO A 97 2.42 10.94 -15.07
CA PRO A 97 2.50 12.24 -14.39
C PRO A 97 1.15 12.99 -14.38
N PRO A 98 0.87 13.85 -13.40
CA PRO A 98 -0.47 14.45 -13.25
C PRO A 98 -0.94 15.31 -14.44
N ARG A 99 -0.02 15.93 -15.19
CA ARG A 99 -0.36 16.81 -16.34
C ARG A 99 -0.49 16.08 -17.67
N ALA A 100 0.19 14.95 -17.82
CA ALA A 100 0.19 14.14 -19.04
C ALA A 100 0.23 12.66 -18.63
N PRO A 101 -0.89 12.12 -18.13
CA PRO A 101 -0.90 10.76 -17.58
C PRO A 101 -0.59 9.72 -18.64
N THR A 102 0.37 8.86 -18.36
CA THR A 102 0.69 7.66 -19.13
C THR A 102 0.26 6.40 -18.40
N ASP A 103 0.01 6.51 -17.09
CA ASP A 103 -0.44 5.41 -16.25
C ASP A 103 -1.30 5.94 -15.09
N ASN A 104 -2.06 5.06 -14.44
CA ASN A 104 -2.78 5.34 -13.21
C ASN A 104 -2.19 4.50 -12.08
N LEU A 105 -1.88 5.13 -10.97
CA LEU A 105 -1.28 4.46 -9.82
C LEU A 105 -1.64 5.17 -8.51
N TRP A 106 -1.27 4.55 -7.41
CA TRP A 106 -1.36 5.13 -6.08
C TRP A 106 -0.07 5.88 -5.77
N ALA A 107 -0.17 7.17 -5.49
CA ALA A 107 0.96 8.01 -5.16
C ALA A 107 0.82 8.57 -3.74
N ALA A 108 1.86 8.42 -2.92
CA ALA A 108 2.00 9.04 -1.62
C ALA A 108 3.19 9.98 -1.64
N ALA A 109 3.04 11.19 -1.08
CA ALA A 109 4.11 12.17 -1.04
C ALA A 109 4.39 12.62 0.40
N TRP A 110 5.66 12.75 0.74
CA TRP A 110 6.11 13.21 2.03
C TRP A 110 7.33 14.11 1.89
N ILE A 111 7.28 15.27 2.55
CA ILE A 111 8.44 16.15 2.69
C ILE A 111 9.15 15.74 3.97
N ILE A 112 10.42 15.40 3.85
CA ILE A 112 11.25 15.00 4.99
C ILE A 112 11.44 16.21 5.91
N PRO A 113 11.05 16.14 7.20
CA PRO A 113 11.31 17.25 8.14
C PRO A 113 12.79 17.54 8.29
N ALA A 114 13.12 18.79 8.58
CA ALA A 114 14.50 19.23 8.77
C ALA A 114 15.21 18.53 9.95
N ASP A 115 14.43 18.09 10.93
CA ASP A 115 14.86 17.43 12.16
C ASP A 115 14.66 15.91 12.16
N TYR A 116 14.23 15.33 11.00
CA TYR A 116 14.06 13.87 10.91
C TYR A 116 15.43 13.18 11.01
N PRO A 117 15.53 12.01 11.68
CA PRO A 117 16.81 11.31 11.79
C PRO A 117 17.42 10.96 10.44
N THR A 118 18.75 11.07 10.33
CA THR A 118 19.49 10.53 9.19
C THR A 118 19.70 9.03 9.36
N GLY A 119 19.83 8.32 8.23
CA GLY A 119 20.08 6.88 8.24
C GLY A 119 19.29 6.14 7.17
N THR A 120 19.23 4.82 7.33
CA THR A 120 18.48 3.92 6.43
C THR A 120 17.28 3.37 7.18
N PHE A 121 16.10 3.54 6.60
CA PHE A 121 14.82 3.22 7.22
C PHE A 121 14.05 2.20 6.40
N ASN A 122 13.47 1.25 7.09
CA ASN A 122 12.46 0.38 6.50
C ASN A 122 11.13 1.14 6.38
N TYR A 123 10.35 0.73 5.41
CA TYR A 123 8.95 1.14 5.29
C TYR A 123 8.13 -0.03 4.76
N LYS A 124 6.84 0.09 4.83
CA LYS A 124 5.92 -0.88 4.24
C LYS A 124 4.77 -0.17 3.54
N VAL A 125 4.25 -0.82 2.52
CA VAL A 125 3.04 -0.41 1.81
C VAL A 125 1.93 -1.38 2.18
N ILE A 126 0.79 -0.85 2.65
CA ILE A 126 -0.37 -1.64 3.03
C ILE A 126 -1.52 -1.24 2.12
N ALA A 127 -2.04 -2.20 1.35
CA ALA A 127 -3.27 -2.03 0.59
C ALA A 127 -4.42 -2.72 1.31
N THR A 128 -5.59 -2.07 1.37
CA THR A 128 -6.82 -2.61 1.96
C THR A 128 -7.92 -2.57 0.91
N ASP A 129 -8.58 -3.69 0.66
CA ASP A 129 -9.73 -3.76 -0.24
C ASP A 129 -11.02 -3.25 0.42
N LYS A 130 -12.13 -3.27 -0.32
CA LYS A 130 -13.44 -2.80 0.18
C LYS A 130 -14.02 -3.70 1.27
N GLU A 131 -13.66 -4.96 1.27
CA GLU A 131 -14.06 -5.97 2.25
C GLU A 131 -13.24 -5.92 3.54
N GLY A 132 -12.13 -5.15 3.55
CA GLY A 132 -11.24 -5.01 4.69
C GLY A 132 -10.06 -5.99 4.70
N ASN A 133 -9.88 -6.80 3.65
CA ASN A 133 -8.69 -7.63 3.51
C ASN A 133 -7.47 -6.76 3.21
N THR A 134 -6.32 -7.15 3.76
CA THR A 134 -5.08 -6.38 3.62
C THR A 134 -3.98 -7.20 2.97
N ALA A 135 -3.15 -6.52 2.18
CA ALA A 135 -1.85 -7.03 1.77
C ALA A 135 -0.77 -6.04 2.19
N THR A 136 0.40 -6.57 2.52
CA THR A 136 1.57 -5.77 2.90
C THR A 136 2.73 -6.10 1.97
N TRP A 137 3.41 -5.08 1.50
CA TRP A 137 4.64 -5.16 0.74
C TRP A 137 5.75 -4.41 1.48
N GLU A 138 6.95 -4.97 1.47
CA GLU A 138 8.15 -4.35 2.03
C GLU A 138 9.27 -4.37 0.98
N PRO A 139 10.13 -3.34 0.91
CA PRO A 139 11.31 -3.39 0.07
C PRO A 139 12.29 -4.47 0.55
N PHE A 140 13.18 -4.90 -0.32
CA PHE A 140 14.31 -5.73 0.10
C PHE A 140 15.12 -5.02 1.19
N LYS A 141 15.58 -5.78 2.18
CA LYS A 141 16.40 -5.26 3.30
C LYS A 141 17.86 -5.04 2.87
N VAL A 142 18.03 -4.30 1.78
CA VAL A 142 19.32 -3.86 1.26
C VAL A 142 19.28 -2.35 1.07
N ALA A 143 20.37 -1.65 1.32
CA ALA A 143 20.43 -0.20 1.37
C ALA A 143 19.90 0.50 0.11
N THR A 144 20.05 -0.13 -1.06
CA THR A 144 19.57 0.39 -2.36
C THR A 144 18.05 0.34 -2.54
N SER A 145 17.33 -0.42 -1.72
CA SER A 145 15.87 -0.57 -1.77
C SER A 145 15.15 0.13 -0.62
N GLN A 146 15.88 0.47 0.45
CA GLN A 146 15.35 1.13 1.64
C GLN A 146 15.37 2.66 1.48
N LEU A 147 14.55 3.36 2.24
CA LEU A 147 14.60 4.83 2.33
C LEU A 147 15.85 5.24 3.08
N ARG A 148 16.75 5.94 2.42
CA ARG A 148 17.92 6.54 3.02
C ARG A 148 17.77 8.05 3.10
N ILE A 149 18.03 8.61 4.28
CA ILE A 149 18.01 10.05 4.52
C ILE A 149 19.41 10.47 4.93
N ASP A 150 20.02 11.33 4.12
CA ASP A 150 21.31 11.92 4.38
C ASP A 150 21.16 13.38 4.82
N GLN A 151 22.14 13.86 5.54
CA GLN A 151 22.21 15.27 5.92
C GLN A 151 22.56 16.09 4.68
N GLY A 152 21.74 17.09 4.34
CA GLY A 152 22.09 18.06 3.30
C GLY A 152 23.34 18.84 3.68
N ALA A 153 24.05 19.38 2.68
CA ALA A 153 25.13 20.30 2.94
C ALA A 153 24.60 21.49 3.77
N ILE A 154 25.12 21.64 4.98
CA ILE A 154 24.83 22.84 5.78
C ILE A 154 25.59 23.98 5.13
N GLU A 155 24.88 24.85 4.39
CA GLU A 155 25.46 26.15 4.02
C GLU A 155 25.73 26.94 5.29
N LEU A 156 26.97 26.94 5.75
CA LEU A 156 27.43 27.90 6.75
C LEU A 156 27.34 29.27 6.10
N LYS A 157 26.23 29.99 6.32
CA LYS A 157 26.19 31.42 6.03
C LYS A 157 27.28 32.08 6.86
N LYS A 158 28.33 32.58 6.18
CA LYS A 158 29.31 33.49 6.74
C LYS A 158 28.70 34.87 6.97
#